data_8ff4b27c70cc31cdf730dd5f07d5012f
#
_entry.id   8ff4b27c70cc31cdf730dd5f07d5012f
#
_cell.length_a   1.000
_cell.length_b   1.000
_cell.length_c   1.000
_cell.angle_alpha   90.00
_cell.angle_beta   90.00
_cell.angle_gamma   90.00
#
_symmetry.space_group_name_H-M   'P 1'
#
loop_
_entity.id
_entity.type
_entity.pdbx_description
1 polymer ?
#
loop_
_entity_poly.entity_id
_entity_poly.type
_entity_poly.pdbx_seq_one_letter_code
_entity_poly.pdbx_strand_id
1 'polypeptide(L)'
;LGAYGFRGYYENKPHFLKSIPFAIANLQYLLDKKSLPVPLPMLRETLEKIIVNPAFRFFKETGNQLTVKISSFSYKTGIPADDSGNGGGFVFDCRALPNPGRYEEYRAITGNDPQVIMFLENEPEVGEFLNHACSLVDQSIRKYIERGFTSLMVSFGCTGGQHRSVYCAGELAKHIRLKFDVTIDLQNTELNK
;
A
#
# COMPACT_ATOMS: atom_id res chain seq x y z
N LEU A 1 13.75 -18.61 -15.66
CA LEU A 1 14.69 -17.61 -15.11
C LEU A 1 15.01 -16.51 -16.12
N GLY A 2 15.33 -16.84 -17.38
CA GLY A 2 15.70 -15.83 -18.39
C GLY A 2 14.67 -14.74 -18.61
N ALA A 3 13.39 -15.10 -18.75
CA ALA A 3 12.31 -14.11 -18.90
C ALA A 3 12.16 -13.18 -17.66
N TYR A 4 12.33 -13.71 -16.45
CA TYR A 4 12.28 -12.90 -15.23
C TYR A 4 13.49 -11.96 -15.13
N GLY A 5 14.68 -12.44 -15.46
CA GLY A 5 15.88 -11.60 -15.51
C GLY A 5 15.78 -10.48 -16.56
N PHE A 6 15.36 -10.82 -17.77
CA PHE A 6 15.19 -9.83 -18.84
C PHE A 6 14.19 -8.75 -18.46
N ARG A 7 12.99 -9.14 -18.02
CA ARG A 7 11.95 -8.16 -17.64
C ARG A 7 12.33 -7.38 -16.39
N GLY A 8 12.99 -8.00 -15.42
CA GLY A 8 13.39 -7.34 -14.19
C GLY A 8 14.50 -6.34 -14.38
N TYR A 9 15.59 -6.72 -15.05
CA TYR A 9 16.77 -5.87 -15.21
C TYR A 9 16.72 -4.99 -16.45
N TYR A 10 16.32 -5.53 -17.60
CA TYR A 10 16.36 -4.80 -18.86
C TYR A 10 15.11 -3.94 -19.08
N GLU A 11 13.92 -4.49 -18.84
CA GLU A 11 12.65 -3.72 -18.90
C GLU A 11 12.37 -2.92 -17.64
N ASN A 12 13.26 -2.96 -16.64
CA ASN A 12 13.14 -2.24 -15.37
C ASN A 12 11.83 -2.53 -14.61
N LYS A 13 11.40 -3.81 -14.61
CA LYS A 13 10.19 -4.29 -13.94
C LYS A 13 10.56 -5.14 -12.73
N PRO A 14 10.87 -4.54 -11.56
CA PRO A 14 11.47 -5.23 -10.41
C PRO A 14 10.61 -6.36 -9.83
N HIS A 15 9.30 -6.33 -10.01
CA HIS A 15 8.42 -7.41 -9.56
C HIS A 15 8.72 -8.77 -10.21
N PHE A 16 9.33 -8.80 -11.41
CA PHE A 16 9.78 -10.06 -12.01
C PHE A 16 11.00 -10.63 -11.27
N LEU A 17 11.85 -9.79 -10.68
CA LEU A 17 13.01 -10.24 -9.90
C LEU A 17 12.58 -10.98 -8.63
N LYS A 18 11.47 -10.59 -8.01
CA LYS A 18 10.87 -11.25 -6.83
C LYS A 18 10.47 -12.71 -7.10
N SER A 19 10.24 -13.07 -8.36
CA SER A 19 9.91 -14.44 -8.77
C SER A 19 11.14 -15.34 -8.88
N ILE A 20 12.36 -14.80 -8.92
CA ILE A 20 13.59 -15.58 -9.11
C ILE A 20 13.85 -16.57 -7.95
N PRO A 21 13.74 -16.19 -6.66
CA PRO A 21 13.93 -17.13 -5.55
C PRO A 21 12.96 -18.33 -5.60
N PHE A 22 11.70 -18.09 -5.96
CA PHE A 22 10.70 -19.16 -6.12
C PHE A 22 11.04 -20.07 -7.31
N ALA A 23 11.53 -19.51 -8.41
CA ALA A 23 11.98 -20.29 -9.55
C ALA A 23 13.22 -21.15 -9.21
N ILE A 24 14.14 -20.64 -8.40
CA ILE A 24 15.29 -21.39 -7.88
C ILE A 24 14.83 -22.53 -6.97
N ALA A 25 13.91 -22.28 -6.03
CA ALA A 25 13.36 -23.32 -5.16
C ALA A 25 12.66 -24.43 -5.94
N ASN A 26 11.88 -24.08 -6.98
CA ASN A 26 11.25 -25.05 -7.87
C ASN A 26 12.29 -25.85 -8.67
N LEU A 27 13.36 -25.21 -9.12
CA LEU A 27 14.44 -25.88 -9.84
C LEU A 27 15.17 -26.87 -8.94
N GLN A 28 15.49 -26.48 -7.68
CA GLN A 28 16.05 -27.36 -6.67
C GLN A 28 15.16 -28.58 -6.45
N TYR A 29 13.85 -28.36 -6.21
CA TYR A 29 12.89 -29.46 -6.03
C TYR A 29 12.85 -30.41 -7.22
N LEU A 30 12.90 -29.91 -8.45
CA LEU A 30 12.91 -30.74 -9.65
C LEU A 30 14.16 -31.58 -9.77
N LEU A 31 15.36 -31.06 -9.45
CA LEU A 31 16.60 -31.78 -9.48
C LEU A 31 16.72 -32.84 -8.37
N ASP A 32 16.11 -32.56 -7.20
CA ASP A 32 16.12 -33.47 -6.05
C ASP A 32 15.11 -34.62 -6.18
N LYS A 33 13.94 -34.35 -6.75
CA LYS A 33 12.79 -35.27 -6.75
C LYS A 33 12.53 -35.96 -8.09
N LYS A 34 13.03 -35.44 -9.20
CA LYS A 34 12.81 -35.98 -10.53
C LYS A 34 14.12 -36.11 -11.27
N SER A 35 14.42 -37.32 -11.77
CA SER A 35 15.47 -37.49 -12.75
C SER A 35 15.06 -36.87 -14.08
N LEU A 36 16.00 -36.20 -14.73
CA LEU A 36 15.80 -35.77 -16.11
C LEU A 36 15.57 -37.01 -16.96
N PRO A 37 14.57 -36.99 -17.89
CA PRO A 37 14.20 -38.14 -18.72
C PRO A 37 15.37 -38.58 -19.66
N VAL A 38 16.33 -37.68 -19.88
CA VAL A 38 17.53 -37.91 -20.67
C VAL A 38 18.73 -37.40 -19.84
N PRO A 39 19.86 -38.13 -19.78
CA PRO A 39 21.05 -37.67 -19.08
C PRO A 39 21.67 -36.47 -19.82
N LEU A 40 21.63 -35.33 -19.19
CA LEU A 40 22.19 -34.05 -19.68
C LEU A 40 23.17 -33.50 -18.62
N PRO A 41 24.35 -34.05 -18.49
CA PRO A 41 25.26 -33.77 -17.38
C PRO A 41 25.69 -32.30 -17.35
N MET A 42 26.00 -31.69 -18.48
CA MET A 42 26.37 -30.27 -18.55
C MET A 42 25.23 -29.34 -18.17
N LEU A 43 24.00 -29.67 -18.57
CA LEU A 43 22.82 -28.90 -18.17
C LEU A 43 22.60 -28.99 -16.65
N ARG A 44 22.68 -30.20 -16.11
CA ARG A 44 22.54 -30.44 -14.66
C ARG A 44 23.56 -29.65 -13.86
N GLU A 45 24.84 -29.74 -14.23
CA GLU A 45 25.93 -28.99 -13.59
C GLU A 45 25.67 -27.47 -13.63
N THR A 46 25.23 -26.97 -14.79
CA THR A 46 24.88 -25.54 -14.93
C THR A 46 23.73 -25.12 -14.02
N LEU A 47 22.69 -25.93 -13.94
CA LEU A 47 21.53 -25.66 -13.07
C LEU A 47 21.90 -25.71 -11.58
N GLU A 48 22.76 -26.66 -11.17
CA GLU A 48 23.29 -26.74 -9.81
C GLU A 48 24.13 -25.53 -9.44
N LYS A 49 24.97 -25.03 -10.35
CA LYS A 49 25.69 -23.75 -10.16
C LYS A 49 24.77 -22.56 -9.99
N ILE A 50 23.69 -22.50 -10.75
CA ILE A 50 22.67 -21.44 -10.62
C ILE A 50 21.99 -21.52 -9.24
N ILE A 51 21.61 -22.71 -8.78
CA ILE A 51 20.92 -22.93 -7.51
C ILE A 51 21.77 -22.49 -6.31
N VAL A 52 23.08 -22.78 -6.33
CA VAL A 52 23.96 -22.42 -5.21
C VAL A 52 24.46 -20.99 -5.25
N ASN A 53 24.24 -20.27 -6.33
CA ASN A 53 24.74 -18.90 -6.47
C ASN A 53 24.01 -17.94 -5.49
N PRO A 54 24.74 -17.30 -4.56
CA PRO A 54 24.16 -16.40 -3.58
C PRO A 54 23.37 -15.22 -4.19
N ALA A 55 23.77 -14.75 -5.38
CA ALA A 55 23.09 -13.67 -6.08
C ALA A 55 21.63 -13.97 -6.41
N PHE A 56 21.24 -15.24 -6.50
CA PHE A 56 19.87 -15.65 -6.78
C PHE A 56 19.07 -16.06 -5.53
N ARG A 57 19.76 -16.28 -4.39
CA ARG A 57 19.11 -16.63 -3.11
C ARG A 57 18.57 -15.43 -2.37
N PHE A 58 19.22 -14.29 -2.54
CA PHE A 58 18.92 -13.05 -1.86
C PHE A 58 18.64 -11.93 -2.87
N PHE A 59 17.50 -11.97 -3.53
CA PHE A 59 16.87 -10.72 -3.83
C PHE A 59 16.32 -10.20 -2.49
N LYS A 60 17.27 -9.76 -1.64
CA LYS A 60 16.93 -8.92 -0.51
C LYS A 60 16.09 -7.80 -1.09
N GLU A 61 14.96 -7.56 -0.50
CA GLU A 61 14.11 -6.42 -0.82
C GLU A 61 14.90 -5.11 -0.65
N THR A 62 15.76 -4.77 -1.62
CA THR A 62 16.01 -3.38 -1.98
C THR A 62 14.84 -2.97 -2.86
N GLY A 63 13.68 -3.49 -2.54
CA GLY A 63 12.44 -3.20 -3.22
C GLY A 63 11.81 -2.04 -2.50
N ASN A 64 11.49 -1.03 -3.23
CA ASN A 64 10.63 0.04 -2.82
C ASN A 64 9.49 -0.50 -1.97
N GLN A 65 9.61 -0.34 -0.65
CA GLN A 65 8.54 -0.63 0.27
C GLN A 65 7.33 0.18 -0.18
N LEU A 66 6.15 -0.43 -0.24
CA LEU A 66 4.95 0.28 -0.61
C LEU A 66 4.75 1.48 0.30
N THR A 67 4.65 2.66 -0.27
CA THR A 67 4.23 3.87 0.43
C THR A 67 2.75 4.08 0.24
N VAL A 68 1.99 4.09 1.32
CA VAL A 68 0.59 4.47 1.32
C VAL A 68 0.50 5.95 1.65
N LYS A 69 0.19 6.75 0.62
CA LYS A 69 0.00 8.21 0.73
C LYS A 69 -1.44 8.48 1.13
N ILE A 70 -1.62 8.88 2.38
CA ILE A 70 -2.95 9.19 2.92
C ILE A 70 -3.09 10.71 3.03
N SER A 71 -4.17 11.26 2.50
CA SER A 71 -4.42 12.70 2.61
C SER A 71 -5.83 13.00 3.10
N SER A 72 -5.97 14.06 3.90
CA SER A 72 -7.24 14.72 4.13
C SER A 72 -7.31 16.00 3.30
N PHE A 73 -8.48 16.31 2.72
CA PHE A 73 -8.64 17.47 1.86
C PHE A 73 -10.04 18.10 1.96
N SER A 74 -10.14 19.34 1.48
CA SER A 74 -11.41 20.05 1.28
C SER A 74 -11.89 19.92 -0.15
N TYR A 75 -13.17 19.56 -0.36
CA TYR A 75 -13.76 19.60 -1.70
C TYR A 75 -13.83 21.02 -2.29
N LYS A 76 -13.72 22.07 -1.45
CA LYS A 76 -13.65 23.47 -1.93
C LYS A 76 -12.33 23.79 -2.64
N THR A 77 -11.24 23.11 -2.24
CA THR A 77 -9.91 23.29 -2.83
C THR A 77 -9.58 22.25 -3.90
N GLY A 78 -10.41 21.20 -3.99
CA GLY A 78 -10.26 20.13 -4.98
C GLY A 78 -9.59 18.86 -4.43
N ILE A 79 -9.67 17.80 -5.24
CA ILE A 79 -9.06 16.51 -4.92
C ILE A 79 -7.54 16.63 -5.11
N PRO A 80 -6.71 16.16 -4.14
CA PRO A 80 -5.26 16.16 -4.30
C PRO A 80 -4.82 15.40 -5.55
N ALA A 81 -3.83 15.94 -6.26
CA ALA A 81 -3.24 15.29 -7.41
C ALA A 81 -2.34 14.11 -6.97
N ASP A 82 -2.31 13.05 -7.78
CA ASP A 82 -1.35 11.96 -7.61
C ASP A 82 -0.02 12.31 -8.30
N ASP A 83 1.06 12.35 -7.54
CA ASP A 83 2.41 12.62 -8.01
C ASP A 83 3.20 11.33 -8.34
N SER A 84 2.60 10.16 -8.13
CA SER A 84 3.25 8.86 -8.40
C SER A 84 3.31 8.49 -9.89
N GLY A 85 2.54 9.20 -10.73
CA GLY A 85 2.36 8.87 -12.15
C GLY A 85 1.38 7.71 -12.42
N ASN A 86 0.73 7.16 -11.38
CA ASN A 86 -0.21 6.04 -11.51
C ASN A 86 -1.67 6.50 -11.77
N GLY A 87 -1.92 7.80 -11.76
CA GLY A 87 -3.23 8.39 -12.10
C GLY A 87 -4.23 8.42 -10.96
N GLY A 88 -3.80 8.31 -9.71
CA GLY A 88 -4.65 8.43 -8.53
C GLY A 88 -4.83 7.17 -7.72
N GLY A 89 -5.89 7.12 -6.92
CA GLY A 89 -6.19 6.02 -6.02
C GLY A 89 -7.59 6.17 -5.42
N PHE A 90 -7.76 5.80 -4.16
CA PHE A 90 -9.04 5.95 -3.48
C PHE A 90 -9.33 7.41 -3.12
N VAL A 91 -10.57 7.82 -3.34
CA VAL A 91 -11.11 9.09 -2.85
C VAL A 91 -12.41 8.80 -2.12
N PHE A 92 -12.39 8.93 -0.80
CA PHE A 92 -13.53 8.70 0.07
C PHE A 92 -14.21 10.00 0.45
N ASP A 93 -15.52 10.09 0.24
CA ASP A 93 -16.32 11.25 0.56
C ASP A 93 -16.90 11.15 1.97
N CYS A 94 -16.36 11.95 2.89
CA CYS A 94 -16.80 12.01 4.28
C CYS A 94 -17.94 13.01 4.51
N ARG A 95 -18.53 13.64 3.47
CA ARG A 95 -19.56 14.68 3.65
C ARG A 95 -20.87 14.13 4.18
N ALA A 96 -21.16 12.85 3.94
CA ALA A 96 -22.34 12.18 4.47
C ALA A 96 -22.28 11.97 5.99
N LEU A 97 -21.08 11.90 6.56
CA LEU A 97 -20.89 11.65 8.00
C LEU A 97 -21.34 12.85 8.85
N PRO A 98 -21.69 12.62 10.13
CA PRO A 98 -21.99 13.67 11.09
C PRO A 98 -20.93 14.75 11.12
N ASN A 99 -21.36 16.01 11.18
CA ASN A 99 -20.45 17.15 10.99
C ASN A 99 -20.22 17.91 12.31
N PRO A 100 -19.07 17.74 13.00
CA PRO A 100 -18.76 18.50 14.20
C PRO A 100 -18.77 20.01 13.99
N GLY A 101 -18.36 20.50 12.81
CA GLY A 101 -18.33 21.93 12.50
C GLY A 101 -19.67 22.66 12.50
N ARG A 102 -20.79 21.94 12.71
CA ARG A 102 -22.11 22.56 12.98
C ARG A 102 -22.20 23.12 14.39
N TYR A 103 -21.41 22.63 15.31
CA TYR A 103 -21.40 23.02 16.72
C TYR A 103 -20.26 24.00 16.96
N GLU A 104 -20.54 25.06 17.71
CA GLU A 104 -19.62 26.19 17.91
C GLU A 104 -18.34 25.75 18.61
N GLU A 105 -18.46 24.86 19.58
CA GLU A 105 -17.35 24.33 20.38
C GLU A 105 -16.30 23.57 19.55
N TYR A 106 -16.65 23.06 18.35
CA TYR A 106 -15.70 22.30 17.50
C TYR A 106 -15.16 23.12 16.32
N ARG A 107 -15.64 24.35 16.08
CA ARG A 107 -15.26 25.13 14.89
C ARG A 107 -13.80 25.51 14.84
N ALA A 108 -13.18 25.74 16.01
CA ALA A 108 -11.79 26.17 16.11
C ALA A 108 -10.78 25.02 16.19
N ILE A 109 -11.24 23.80 16.37
CA ILE A 109 -10.40 22.60 16.54
C ILE A 109 -10.54 21.66 15.34
N THR A 110 -9.76 20.60 15.29
CA THR A 110 -9.61 19.75 14.12
C THR A 110 -10.01 18.29 14.39
N GLY A 111 -10.00 17.45 13.38
CA GLY A 111 -10.21 16.01 13.52
C GLY A 111 -9.12 15.28 14.30
N ASN A 112 -8.02 15.94 14.68
CA ASN A 112 -6.96 15.39 15.55
C ASN A 112 -7.22 15.70 17.03
N ASP A 113 -8.15 16.60 17.34
CA ASP A 113 -8.41 17.02 18.72
C ASP A 113 -9.31 16.02 19.44
N PRO A 114 -9.01 15.69 20.73
CA PRO A 114 -9.73 14.64 21.46
C PRO A 114 -11.25 14.82 21.50
N GLN A 115 -11.73 16.05 21.56
CA GLN A 115 -13.15 16.35 21.63
C GLN A 115 -13.86 16.00 20.30
N VAL A 116 -13.23 16.29 19.16
CA VAL A 116 -13.75 15.94 17.83
C VAL A 116 -13.66 14.45 17.58
N ILE A 117 -12.56 13.82 18.03
CA ILE A 117 -12.39 12.36 17.96
C ILE A 117 -13.53 11.68 18.73
N MET A 118 -13.76 12.08 19.98
CA MET A 118 -14.82 11.50 20.82
C MET A 118 -16.22 11.71 20.21
N PHE A 119 -16.48 12.89 19.62
CA PHE A 119 -17.73 13.14 18.90
C PHE A 119 -17.92 12.13 17.74
N LEU A 120 -16.89 11.95 16.90
CA LEU A 120 -16.99 11.08 15.72
C LEU A 120 -16.99 9.58 16.07
N GLU A 121 -16.29 9.17 17.13
CA GLU A 121 -16.29 7.79 17.63
C GLU A 121 -17.65 7.36 18.18
N ASN A 122 -18.43 8.29 18.73
CA ASN A 122 -19.78 8.04 19.23
C ASN A 122 -20.84 7.90 18.13
N GLU A 123 -20.50 8.18 16.89
CA GLU A 123 -21.40 8.09 15.75
C GLU A 123 -21.23 6.73 15.02
N PRO A 124 -22.20 5.82 15.10
CA PRO A 124 -22.09 4.47 14.51
C PRO A 124 -21.78 4.48 12.99
N GLU A 125 -22.34 5.44 12.27
CA GLU A 125 -22.14 5.60 10.82
C GLU A 125 -20.68 5.88 10.46
N VAL A 126 -19.93 6.53 11.34
CA VAL A 126 -18.49 6.82 11.15
C VAL A 126 -17.70 5.53 11.27
N GLY A 127 -18.02 4.70 12.26
CA GLY A 127 -17.41 3.38 12.44
C GLY A 127 -17.68 2.46 11.25
N GLU A 128 -18.93 2.41 10.77
CA GLU A 128 -19.32 1.63 9.59
C GLU A 128 -18.56 2.09 8.34
N PHE A 129 -18.53 3.40 8.08
CA PHE A 129 -17.79 3.98 6.96
C PHE A 129 -16.30 3.60 6.99
N LEU A 130 -15.65 3.75 8.15
CA LEU A 130 -14.24 3.40 8.31
C LEU A 130 -13.98 1.92 8.10
N ASN A 131 -14.85 1.04 8.58
CA ASN A 131 -14.74 -0.40 8.38
C ASN A 131 -14.76 -0.76 6.88
N HIS A 132 -15.65 -0.15 6.11
CA HIS A 132 -15.72 -0.36 4.66
C HIS A 132 -14.47 0.20 3.95
N ALA A 133 -14.06 1.43 4.27
CA ALA A 133 -12.88 2.05 3.68
C ALA A 133 -11.61 1.23 3.98
N CYS A 134 -11.40 0.85 5.24
CA CYS A 134 -10.26 0.00 5.65
C CYS A 134 -10.25 -1.34 4.91
N SER A 135 -11.41 -1.99 4.75
CA SER A 135 -11.51 -3.27 4.04
C SER A 135 -11.07 -3.18 2.59
N LEU A 136 -11.50 -2.13 1.88
CA LEU A 136 -11.12 -1.89 0.48
C LEU A 136 -9.62 -1.58 0.35
N VAL A 137 -9.10 -0.72 1.23
CA VAL A 137 -7.68 -0.35 1.23
C VAL A 137 -6.80 -1.54 1.58
N ASP A 138 -7.18 -2.35 2.57
CA ASP A 138 -6.48 -3.59 2.94
C ASP A 138 -6.34 -4.55 1.76
N GLN A 139 -7.41 -4.74 1.01
CA GLN A 139 -7.39 -5.59 -0.18
C GLN A 139 -6.36 -5.09 -1.19
N SER A 140 -6.32 -3.78 -1.42
CA SER A 140 -5.38 -3.16 -2.35
C SER A 140 -3.95 -3.22 -1.85
N ILE A 141 -3.69 -2.94 -0.57
CA ILE A 141 -2.34 -3.04 0.03
C ILE A 141 -1.77 -4.43 -0.16
N ARG A 142 -2.54 -5.50 0.16
CA ARG A 142 -2.08 -6.89 -0.02
C ARG A 142 -1.69 -7.15 -1.48
N LYS A 143 -2.54 -6.73 -2.43
CA LYS A 143 -2.26 -6.94 -3.85
C LYS A 143 -1.12 -6.08 -4.38
N TYR A 144 -0.94 -4.88 -3.86
CA TYR A 144 0.16 -3.99 -4.22
C TYR A 144 1.50 -4.52 -3.71
N ILE A 145 1.54 -5.03 -2.47
CA ILE A 145 2.72 -5.73 -1.92
C ILE A 145 3.04 -6.96 -2.77
N GLU A 146 2.05 -7.82 -3.04
CA GLU A 146 2.22 -9.03 -3.86
C GLU A 146 2.79 -8.71 -5.25
N ARG A 147 2.32 -7.61 -5.86
CA ARG A 147 2.73 -7.19 -7.21
C ARG A 147 3.97 -6.30 -7.23
N GLY A 148 4.48 -5.89 -6.07
CA GLY A 148 5.64 -5.01 -5.95
C GLY A 148 5.38 -3.58 -6.38
N PHE A 149 4.16 -3.08 -6.21
CA PHE A 149 3.85 -1.67 -6.42
C PHE A 149 4.43 -0.83 -5.29
N THR A 150 4.79 0.41 -5.61
CA THR A 150 5.56 1.28 -4.71
C THR A 150 4.75 2.42 -4.13
N SER A 151 3.57 2.72 -4.68
CA SER A 151 2.71 3.82 -4.22
C SER A 151 1.24 3.42 -4.29
N LEU A 152 0.50 3.77 -3.23
CA LEU A 152 -0.96 3.71 -3.15
C LEU A 152 -1.47 5.03 -2.57
N MET A 153 -2.30 5.76 -3.32
CA MET A 153 -2.93 6.98 -2.87
C MET A 153 -4.30 6.69 -2.23
N VAL A 154 -4.57 7.30 -1.06
CA VAL A 154 -5.87 7.24 -0.38
C VAL A 154 -6.21 8.62 0.15
N SER A 155 -7.29 9.21 -0.32
CA SER A 155 -7.70 10.57 0.05
C SER A 155 -9.07 10.58 0.70
N PHE A 156 -9.22 11.31 1.81
CA PHE A 156 -10.50 11.55 2.48
C PHE A 156 -10.89 12.99 2.32
N GLY A 157 -12.09 13.25 1.77
CA GLY A 157 -12.60 14.58 1.53
C GLY A 157 -13.80 14.94 2.40
N CYS A 158 -13.81 16.15 2.95
CA CYS A 158 -15.02 16.74 3.52
C CYS A 158 -15.17 18.19 3.04
N THR A 159 -16.22 18.90 3.47
CA THR A 159 -16.49 20.25 2.97
C THR A 159 -15.34 21.22 3.27
N GLY A 160 -14.82 21.23 4.49
CA GLY A 160 -13.77 22.14 4.94
C GLY A 160 -12.39 21.53 5.11
N GLY A 161 -12.24 20.22 4.97
CA GLY A 161 -10.94 19.54 5.15
C GLY A 161 -10.39 19.54 6.58
N GLN A 162 -11.20 19.91 7.59
CA GLN A 162 -10.72 20.19 8.95
C GLN A 162 -11.05 19.09 9.98
N HIS A 163 -12.23 18.47 9.92
CA HIS A 163 -12.71 17.54 10.95
C HIS A 163 -12.80 16.10 10.45
N ARG A 164 -13.88 15.75 9.75
CA ARG A 164 -14.20 14.38 9.32
C ARG A 164 -13.11 13.72 8.48
N SER A 165 -12.61 14.44 7.48
CA SER A 165 -11.55 13.95 6.60
C SER A 165 -10.23 13.74 7.35
N VAL A 166 -9.87 14.64 8.27
CA VAL A 166 -8.68 14.56 9.11
C VAL A 166 -8.77 13.35 10.03
N TYR A 167 -9.88 13.19 10.72
CA TYR A 167 -10.14 12.04 11.58
C TYR A 167 -10.05 10.71 10.81
N CYS A 168 -10.80 10.60 9.70
CA CYS A 168 -10.81 9.35 8.91
C CYS A 168 -9.44 9.00 8.34
N ALA A 169 -8.66 9.99 7.88
CA ALA A 169 -7.30 9.79 7.40
C ALA A 169 -6.36 9.29 8.52
N GLY A 170 -6.49 9.87 9.72
CA GLY A 170 -5.75 9.46 10.91
C GLY A 170 -6.07 8.03 11.35
N GLU A 171 -7.36 7.66 11.38
CA GLU A 171 -7.78 6.31 11.75
C GLU A 171 -7.33 5.24 10.74
N LEU A 172 -7.41 5.52 9.43
CA LEU A 172 -6.84 4.63 8.43
C LEU A 172 -5.33 4.47 8.60
N ALA A 173 -4.60 5.55 8.88
CA ALA A 173 -3.16 5.48 9.11
C ALA A 173 -2.82 4.61 10.33
N LYS A 174 -3.56 4.73 11.43
CA LYS A 174 -3.42 3.86 12.62
C LYS A 174 -3.70 2.40 12.27
N HIS A 175 -4.80 2.13 11.57
CA HIS A 175 -5.18 0.78 11.14
C HIS A 175 -4.08 0.11 10.31
N ILE A 176 -3.54 0.82 9.31
CA ILE A 176 -2.50 0.28 8.43
C ILE A 176 -1.21 0.00 9.21
N ARG A 177 -0.78 0.91 10.12
CA ARG A 177 0.42 0.71 10.95
C ARG A 177 0.37 -0.56 11.80
N LEU A 178 -0.82 -0.91 12.29
CA LEU A 178 -1.01 -2.11 13.10
C LEU A 178 -1.02 -3.41 12.29
N LYS A 179 -1.29 -3.32 10.98
CA LYS A 179 -1.62 -4.50 10.16
C LYS A 179 -0.61 -4.82 9.07
N PHE A 180 0.14 -3.82 8.59
CA PHE A 180 1.02 -3.94 7.45
C PHE A 180 2.39 -3.31 7.71
N ASP A 181 3.43 -3.95 7.21
CA ASP A 181 4.78 -3.38 7.16
C ASP A 181 4.95 -2.59 5.85
N VAL A 182 4.45 -1.35 5.87
CA VAL A 182 4.51 -0.41 4.74
C VAL A 182 4.85 0.99 5.25
N THR A 183 5.39 1.83 4.38
CA THR A 183 5.59 3.24 4.69
C THR A 183 4.26 3.99 4.60
N ILE A 184 3.98 4.87 5.56
CA ILE A 184 2.79 5.73 5.56
C ILE A 184 3.24 7.18 5.49
N ASP A 185 2.75 7.88 4.47
CA ASP A 185 2.85 9.32 4.32
C ASP A 185 1.46 9.93 4.54
N LEU A 186 1.25 10.56 5.72
CA LEU A 186 -0.02 11.17 6.09
C LEU A 186 0.06 12.70 6.01
N GLN A 187 -0.78 13.30 5.19
CA GLN A 187 -0.81 14.75 4.95
C GLN A 187 -2.22 15.32 5.16
N ASN A 188 -2.30 16.37 5.96
CA ASN A 188 -3.54 17.13 6.17
C ASN A 188 -3.45 18.45 5.40
N THR A 189 -3.96 18.48 4.17
CA THR A 189 -3.71 19.59 3.22
C THR A 189 -4.24 20.94 3.67
N GLU A 190 -5.30 20.95 4.50
CA GLU A 190 -5.91 22.20 4.99
C GLU A 190 -5.36 22.66 6.35
N LEU A 191 -4.68 21.78 7.11
CA LEU A 191 -4.12 22.15 8.41
C LEU A 191 -2.73 22.77 8.32
N ASN A 192 -2.06 22.61 7.17
CA ASN A 192 -0.70 23.08 6.93
C ASN A 192 -0.65 24.40 6.13
N LYS A 193 -1.78 25.13 6.05
CA LYS A 193 -1.88 26.42 5.37
C LYS A 193 -1.70 27.60 6.29
#